data_88523f459c49704b7c2c2d32c538b45f
#
_entry.id   88523f459c49704b7c2c2d32c538b45f
#
_cell.length_a   1.000
_cell.length_b   1.000
_cell.length_c   1.000
_cell.angle_alpha   90.00
_cell.angle_beta   90.00
_cell.angle_gamma   90.00
#
_symmetry.space_group_name_H-M   'P 1'
#
loop_
_entity.id
_entity.type
_entity.pdbx_description
1 polymer ?
#
loop_
_entity_poly.entity_id
_entity_poly.type
_entity_poly.pdbx_seq_one_letter_code
_entity_poly.pdbx_strand_id
1 'polypeptide(L)' 'MSIYDNIAYGPRIHGLTSRRELDEIVEKSLKDAALWSEVKDRLKKSALGLSGGQQQRLCIARALAVE' A
#
# COMPACT_ATOMS: atom_id res chain seq x y z
N MET A 1 -11.19 0.84 -3.80
CA MET A 1 -10.30 0.37 -2.72
C MET A 1 -9.49 1.50 -2.14
N SER A 2 -9.26 1.46 -0.83
CA SER A 2 -8.37 2.41 -0.19
C SER A 2 -6.92 2.16 -0.61
N ILE A 3 -6.06 3.15 -0.33
CA ILE A 3 -4.63 3.00 -0.57
C ILE A 3 -4.09 1.81 0.24
N TYR A 4 -4.50 1.73 1.50
CA TYR A 4 -4.11 0.63 2.39
C TYR A 4 -4.51 -0.73 1.83
N ASP A 5 -5.77 -0.88 1.46
CA ASP A 5 -6.28 -2.17 0.98
C ASP A 5 -5.64 -2.59 -0.34
N ASN A 6 -5.28 -1.63 -1.18
CA ASN A 6 -4.56 -1.95 -2.42
C ASN A 6 -3.27 -2.72 -2.13
N ILE A 7 -2.54 -2.31 -1.09
CA ILE A 7 -1.27 -2.93 -0.75
C ILE A 7 -1.47 -4.19 0.09
N ALA A 8 -2.41 -4.16 1.02
CA ALA A 8 -2.67 -5.27 1.93
C ALA A 8 -3.35 -6.46 1.25
N TYR A 9 -3.94 -6.25 0.08
CA TYR A 9 -4.71 -7.27 -0.62
C TYR A 9 -3.88 -8.54 -0.88
N GLY A 10 -2.68 -8.39 -1.46
CA GLY A 10 -1.82 -9.52 -1.77
C GLY A 10 -1.42 -10.32 -0.53
N PRO A 11 -0.86 -9.67 0.49
CA PRO A 11 -0.54 -10.35 1.75
C PRO A 11 -1.73 -11.06 2.38
N ARG A 12 -2.93 -10.44 2.34
CA ARG A 12 -4.14 -11.08 2.88
C ARG A 12 -4.51 -12.35 2.12
N ILE A 13 -4.40 -12.33 0.81
CA ILE A 13 -4.68 -13.50 -0.01
C ILE A 13 -3.72 -14.63 0.34
N HIS A 14 -2.48 -14.31 0.68
CA HIS A 14 -1.49 -15.30 1.09
C HIS A 14 -1.63 -15.72 2.55
N GLY A 15 -2.73 -15.32 3.21
CA GLY A 15 -3.07 -15.80 4.54
C GLY A 15 -2.63 -14.92 5.70
N LEU A 16 -2.01 -13.76 5.43
CA LEU A 16 -1.58 -12.87 6.50
C LEU A 16 -2.77 -12.06 7.00
N THR A 17 -3.14 -12.25 8.27
CA THR A 17 -4.29 -11.60 8.88
C THR A 17 -3.95 -10.69 10.05
N SER A 18 -2.71 -10.73 10.54
CA SER A 18 -2.29 -9.87 11.64
C SER A 18 -2.30 -8.41 11.20
N ARG A 19 -3.09 -7.58 11.89
CA ARG A 19 -3.18 -6.15 11.59
C ARG A 19 -1.82 -5.48 11.74
N ARG A 20 -1.08 -5.86 12.77
CA ARG A 20 0.24 -5.30 13.03
C ARG A 20 1.20 -5.59 11.88
N GLU A 21 1.23 -6.85 11.42
CA GLU A 21 2.12 -7.23 10.33
C GLU A 21 1.70 -6.57 9.02
N LEU A 22 0.39 -6.46 8.77
CA LEU A 22 -0.09 -5.77 7.58
C LEU A 22 0.30 -4.30 7.60
N ASP A 23 0.17 -3.63 8.74
CA ASP A 23 0.58 -2.23 8.87
C ASP A 23 2.06 -2.05 8.56
N GLU A 24 2.91 -2.95 9.04
CA GLU A 24 4.35 -2.89 8.79
C GLU A 24 4.66 -3.09 7.31
N ILE A 25 4.00 -4.04 6.65
CA ILE A 25 4.20 -4.30 5.24
C ILE A 25 3.74 -3.11 4.40
N VAL A 26 2.59 -2.54 4.73
CA VAL A 26 2.07 -1.39 3.99
C VAL A 26 3.02 -0.21 4.09
N GLU A 27 3.48 0.10 5.30
CA GLU A 27 4.42 1.21 5.49
C GLU A 27 5.73 0.97 4.74
N LYS A 28 6.32 -0.21 4.90
CA LYS A 28 7.59 -0.53 4.24
C LYS A 28 7.47 -0.46 2.73
N SER A 29 6.40 -1.04 2.18
CA SER A 29 6.19 -1.07 0.74
C SER A 29 6.02 0.34 0.17
N LEU A 30 5.28 1.19 0.87
CA LEU A 30 5.10 2.58 0.45
C LEU A 30 6.38 3.38 0.55
N LYS A 31 7.19 3.15 1.59
CA LYS A 31 8.49 3.81 1.71
C LYS A 31 9.43 3.38 0.58
N ASP A 32 9.47 2.09 0.30
CA ASP A 32 10.33 1.57 -0.76
C ASP A 32 9.91 2.04 -2.14
N ALA A 33 8.62 2.34 -2.32
CA ALA A 33 8.10 2.90 -3.57
C ALA A 33 8.15 4.44 -3.61
N ALA A 34 8.75 5.07 -2.60
CA ALA A 34 8.87 6.53 -2.50
C ALA A 34 7.51 7.23 -2.49
N LEU A 35 6.53 6.64 -1.84
CA LEU A 35 5.17 7.18 -1.80
C LEU A 35 4.67 7.45 -0.37
N TRP A 36 5.34 6.91 0.64
CA TRP A 36 4.84 6.97 2.02
C TRP A 36 4.55 8.39 2.50
N SER A 37 5.49 9.32 2.32
CA SER A 37 5.33 10.69 2.81
C SER A 37 4.13 11.40 2.19
N GLU A 38 3.75 11.00 0.98
CA GLU A 38 2.64 11.66 0.26
C GLU A 38 1.28 11.10 0.65
N VAL A 39 1.22 9.86 1.18
CA VAL A 39 -0.06 9.19 1.42
C VAL A 39 -0.28 8.72 2.85
N LYS A 40 0.69 8.88 3.74
CA LYS A 40 0.62 8.33 5.11
C LYS A 40 -0.61 8.79 5.88
N ASP A 41 -1.12 9.99 5.60
CA ASP A 41 -2.29 10.54 6.26
C ASP A 41 -3.59 10.28 5.48
N ARG A 42 -3.51 9.49 4.41
CA ARG A 42 -4.62 9.23 3.49
C ARG A 42 -4.80 7.74 3.22
N LEU A 43 -4.27 6.88 4.05
CA LEU A 43 -4.28 5.42 3.77
C LEU A 43 -5.68 4.85 3.66
N LYS A 44 -6.64 5.44 4.36
CA LYS A 44 -8.03 4.98 4.30
C LYS A 44 -8.82 5.59 3.14
N LYS A 45 -8.24 6.54 2.41
CA LYS A 45 -8.89 7.18 1.28
C LYS A 45 -8.77 6.31 0.03
N SER A 46 -9.69 6.54 -0.92
CA SER A 46 -9.67 5.81 -2.18
C SER A 46 -8.40 6.09 -2.97
N ALA A 47 -7.82 5.05 -3.55
CA ALA A 47 -6.67 5.19 -4.42
C ALA A 47 -7.02 5.93 -5.72
N LEU A 48 -8.29 6.01 -6.07
CA LEU A 48 -8.71 6.72 -7.28
C LEU A 48 -8.43 8.21 -7.24
N GLY A 49 -8.22 8.77 -6.04
CA GLY A 49 -7.88 10.19 -5.89
C GLY A 49 -6.41 10.52 -6.10
N LEU A 50 -5.58 9.52 -6.37
CA LEU A 50 -4.14 9.72 -6.57
C LEU A 50 -3.84 10.23 -7.97
N SER A 51 -2.75 11.00 -8.11
CA SER A 51 -2.25 11.44 -9.41
C SER A 51 -1.73 10.25 -10.21
N GLY A 52 -1.45 10.45 -11.51
CA GLY A 52 -0.90 9.40 -12.36
C GLY A 52 0.42 8.85 -11.83
N GLY A 53 1.34 9.72 -11.42
CA GLY A 53 2.63 9.29 -10.85
C GLY A 53 2.46 8.54 -9.54
N GLN A 54 1.52 8.99 -8.70
CA GLN A 54 1.22 8.30 -7.45
C GLN A 54 0.61 6.92 -7.71
N GLN A 55 -0.26 6.81 -8.71
CA GLN A 55 -0.85 5.52 -9.10
C GLN A 55 0.23 4.53 -9.53
N GLN A 56 1.21 5.01 -10.31
CA GLN A 56 2.33 4.16 -10.74
C GLN A 56 3.14 3.66 -9.55
N ARG A 57 3.46 4.56 -8.61
CA ARG A 57 4.21 4.17 -7.42
C ARG A 57 3.40 3.25 -6.51
N LEU A 58 2.08 3.41 -6.50
CA LEU A 58 1.22 2.49 -5.77
C LEU A 58 1.31 1.08 -6.36
N CYS A 59 1.34 0.96 -7.67
CA CYS A 59 1.52 -0.35 -8.32
C CYS A 59 2.86 -0.98 -7.93
N ILE A 60 3.91 -0.17 -7.83
CA ILE A 60 5.22 -0.67 -7.37
C ILE A 60 5.11 -1.17 -5.93
N ALA A 61 4.47 -0.41 -5.06
CA ALA A 61 4.29 -0.80 -3.66
C ALA A 61 3.52 -2.12 -3.54
N ARG A 62 2.48 -2.31 -4.37
CA ARG A 62 1.70 -3.55 -4.38
C ARG A 62 2.58 -4.74 -4.72
N ALA A 63 3.45 -4.59 -5.70
CA ALA A 63 4.36 -5.67 -6.09
C ALA A 63 5.36 -5.98 -4.98
N LEU A 64 5.89 -4.94 -4.34
CA LEU A 64 6.85 -5.11 -3.25
C LEU A 64 6.25 -5.83 -2.05
N ALA A 65 4.97 -5.63 -1.80
CA ALA A 65 4.30 -6.19 -0.62
C ALA A 65 4.22 -7.71 -0.65
N VAL A 66 4.35 -8.32 -1.82
CA VAL A 66 4.25 -9.78 -1.99
C VAL A 66 5.56 -10.44 -2.37
N GLU A 67 6.66 -9.72 -2.30
CA GLU A 67 7.97 -10.31 -2.55
C GLU A 67 8.39 -11.29 -1.45
#